data_82188a2e86d47b0b32731627d1571c73
#
_entry.id   82188a2e86d47b0b32731627d1571c73
#
_cell.length_a   1.000
_cell.length_b   1.000
_cell.length_c   1.000
_cell.angle_alpha   90.00
_cell.angle_beta   90.00
_cell.angle_gamma   90.00
#
_symmetry.space_group_name_H-M   'P 1'
#
loop_
_entity.id
_entity.type
_entity.pdbx_description
1 polymer ?
#
loop_
_entity_poly.entity_id
_entity_poly.type
_entity_poly.pdbx_seq_one_letter_code
_entity_poly.pdbx_strand_id
1 'polypeptide(L)'
;RVPSNRARQRMDRRTVFFVSDQTGVTAETMGHSLLTQFDGQAFRQVTLPFISTVDKAEEAVRRINATGEAEGVRPVVFSTLLQEDLREIIKRANGLFLDFFDAFLGPLEQELKVKSSRAQGRAHGMSDIGAYTLRALPTPAVAPG
;
A
#
# COMPACT_ATOMS: atom_id res chain seq x y z
N ARG A 1 33.95 -1.75 17.70
CA ARG A 1 34.08 -0.40 17.23
C ARG A 1 32.71 0.23 16.96
N VAL A 2 32.54 1.44 17.42
CA VAL A 2 31.25 2.10 17.31
C VAL A 2 31.12 2.79 15.95
N PRO A 3 30.04 2.52 15.20
CA PRO A 3 29.84 3.16 13.91
C PRO A 3 29.62 4.66 14.07
N SER A 4 29.87 5.41 13.01
CA SER A 4 29.60 6.83 13.01
C SER A 4 28.09 7.07 13.15
N ASN A 5 27.69 8.27 13.50
CA ASN A 5 26.27 8.60 13.59
C ASN A 5 25.56 8.38 12.26
N ARG A 6 26.21 8.73 11.16
CA ARG A 6 25.64 8.55 9.84
C ARG A 6 25.42 7.06 9.52
N ALA A 7 26.41 6.24 9.83
CA ALA A 7 26.30 4.80 9.60
C ALA A 7 25.22 4.20 10.50
N ARG A 8 25.14 4.66 11.74
CA ARG A 8 24.14 4.19 12.68
C ARG A 8 22.73 4.55 12.21
N GLN A 9 22.54 5.77 11.71
CA GLN A 9 21.25 6.19 11.18
C GLN A 9 20.81 5.34 10.00
N ARG A 10 21.76 5.00 9.12
CA ARG A 10 21.42 4.14 7.98
C ARG A 10 21.08 2.73 8.42
N MET A 11 21.77 2.21 9.40
CA MET A 11 21.52 0.86 9.91
C MET A 11 20.18 0.77 10.62
N ASP A 12 19.79 1.86 11.30
CA ASP A 12 18.53 1.86 12.02
C ASP A 12 17.34 2.19 11.15
N ARG A 13 17.59 2.61 9.91
CA ARG A 13 16.52 2.98 9.01
C ARG A 13 15.90 1.73 8.40
N ARG A 14 14.62 1.58 8.59
CA ARG A 14 13.89 0.45 8.04
C ARG A 14 13.28 0.84 6.71
N THR A 15 13.37 -0.05 5.73
CA THR A 15 12.77 0.21 4.43
C THR A 15 11.28 -0.12 4.46
N VAL A 16 10.51 0.78 3.86
CA VAL A 16 9.07 0.62 3.69
C VAL A 16 8.79 0.64 2.19
N PHE A 17 8.15 -0.40 1.71
CA PHE A 17 7.78 -0.51 0.30
C PHE A 17 6.31 -0.18 0.13
N PHE A 18 6.00 0.58 -0.92
CA PHE A 18 4.63 0.86 -1.32
C PHE A 18 4.39 0.14 -2.63
N VAL A 19 3.57 -0.90 -2.61
CA VAL A 19 3.32 -1.75 -3.78
C VAL A 19 1.96 -1.40 -4.36
N SER A 20 1.92 -1.13 -5.66
CA SER A 20 0.70 -0.69 -6.31
C SER A 20 0.65 -1.22 -7.74
N ASP A 21 -0.57 -1.39 -8.25
CA ASP A 21 -0.77 -1.73 -9.66
C ASP A 21 -0.81 -0.48 -10.54
N GLN A 22 -0.75 0.69 -9.95
CA GLN A 22 -0.72 1.97 -10.64
C GLN A 22 0.51 2.74 -10.18
N THR A 23 0.41 4.06 -10.06
CA THR A 23 1.56 4.90 -9.74
C THR A 23 2.05 4.76 -8.30
N GLY A 24 1.20 4.31 -7.40
CA GLY A 24 1.58 4.16 -6.00
C GLY A 24 1.23 5.36 -5.14
N VAL A 25 0.58 6.37 -5.69
CA VAL A 25 0.28 7.59 -4.94
C VAL A 25 -0.60 7.31 -3.73
N THR A 26 -1.63 6.47 -3.88
CA THR A 26 -2.52 6.15 -2.77
C THR A 26 -1.77 5.43 -1.66
N ALA A 27 -0.99 4.42 -2.02
CA ALA A 27 -0.22 3.66 -1.03
C ALA A 27 0.78 4.57 -0.32
N GLU A 28 1.46 5.43 -1.06
CA GLU A 28 2.41 6.37 -0.48
C GLU A 28 1.73 7.33 0.48
N THR A 29 0.62 7.91 0.07
CA THR A 29 -0.07 8.90 0.89
C THR A 29 -0.58 8.30 2.18
N MET A 30 -1.24 7.15 2.09
CA MET A 30 -1.76 6.48 3.28
C MET A 30 -0.65 5.97 4.17
N GLY A 31 0.34 5.33 3.57
CA GLY A 31 1.45 4.78 4.35
C GLY A 31 2.27 5.86 5.01
N HIS A 32 2.57 6.92 4.29
CA HIS A 32 3.32 8.03 4.85
C HIS A 32 2.58 8.64 6.05
N SER A 33 1.27 8.82 5.92
CA SER A 33 0.48 9.36 7.04
C SER A 33 0.61 8.51 8.30
N LEU A 34 0.61 7.18 8.12
CA LEU A 34 0.78 6.29 9.27
C LEU A 34 2.18 6.38 9.84
N LEU A 35 3.19 6.43 8.98
CA LEU A 35 4.57 6.47 9.43
C LEU A 35 4.90 7.73 10.23
N THR A 36 4.23 8.85 9.93
CA THR A 36 4.47 10.10 10.65
C THR A 36 4.07 10.02 12.12
N GLN A 37 3.32 9.00 12.50
CA GLN A 37 2.90 8.83 13.89
C GLN A 37 4.01 8.23 14.78
N PHE A 38 5.12 7.83 14.19
CA PHE A 38 6.18 7.16 14.94
C PHE A 38 7.40 8.07 15.03
N ASP A 39 7.40 8.91 16.05
CA ASP A 39 8.50 9.85 16.28
C ASP A 39 9.79 9.11 16.55
N GLY A 40 10.87 9.65 16.05
CA GLY A 40 12.18 9.08 16.29
C GLY A 40 12.54 7.88 15.41
N GLN A 41 11.62 7.43 14.58
CA GLN A 41 11.88 6.33 13.65
C GLN A 41 12.23 6.89 12.28
N ALA A 42 13.27 6.36 11.67
CA ALA A 42 13.65 6.75 10.31
C ALA A 42 13.24 5.65 9.35
N PHE A 43 12.59 6.02 8.27
CA PHE A 43 12.14 5.07 7.25
C PHE A 43 12.70 5.45 5.89
N ARG A 44 13.13 4.43 5.15
CA ARG A 44 13.50 4.60 3.76
C ARG A 44 12.31 4.15 2.95
N GLN A 45 11.71 5.05 2.20
CA GLN A 45 10.48 4.77 1.48
C GLN A 45 10.78 4.49 0.02
N VAL A 46 10.30 3.36 -0.48
CA VAL A 46 10.54 2.92 -1.85
C VAL A 46 9.21 2.51 -2.45
N THR A 47 8.86 3.07 -3.60
CA THR A 47 7.63 2.70 -4.29
C THR A 47 7.93 1.68 -5.37
N LEU A 48 7.11 0.64 -5.43
CA LEU A 48 7.14 -0.36 -6.48
C LEU A 48 5.83 -0.25 -7.25
N PRO A 49 5.79 0.63 -8.27
CA PRO A 49 4.56 0.87 -9.00
C PRO A 49 4.36 -0.11 -10.14
N PHE A 50 3.17 -0.09 -10.70
CA PHE A 50 2.83 -0.84 -11.93
C PHE A 50 3.03 -2.34 -11.81
N ILE A 51 2.76 -2.87 -10.62
CA ILE A 51 2.81 -4.32 -10.40
C ILE A 51 1.50 -4.90 -10.94
N SER A 52 1.52 -5.24 -12.22
CA SER A 52 0.32 -5.71 -12.92
C SER A 52 0.46 -7.09 -13.52
N THR A 53 1.62 -7.74 -13.36
CA THR A 53 1.85 -9.08 -13.86
C THR A 53 2.53 -9.93 -12.80
N VAL A 54 2.43 -11.25 -12.98
CA VAL A 54 3.10 -12.19 -12.08
C VAL A 54 4.61 -11.95 -12.05
N ASP A 55 5.21 -11.72 -13.22
CA ASP A 55 6.65 -11.48 -13.28
C ASP A 55 7.06 -10.25 -12.48
N LYS A 56 6.29 -9.19 -12.56
CA LYS A 56 6.59 -7.97 -11.81
C LYS A 56 6.40 -8.19 -10.31
N ALA A 57 5.38 -8.96 -9.93
CA ALA A 57 5.16 -9.27 -8.53
C ALA A 57 6.31 -10.12 -7.99
N GLU A 58 6.78 -11.08 -8.75
CA GLU A 58 7.90 -11.91 -8.31
C GLU A 58 9.19 -11.11 -8.20
N GLU A 59 9.40 -10.17 -9.12
CA GLU A 59 10.55 -9.29 -9.03
C GLU A 59 10.48 -8.42 -7.79
N ALA A 60 9.30 -7.93 -7.46
CA ALA A 60 9.10 -7.14 -6.25
C ALA A 60 9.43 -7.97 -5.01
N VAL A 61 9.02 -9.24 -4.97
CA VAL A 61 9.36 -10.14 -3.86
C VAL A 61 10.86 -10.27 -3.71
N ARG A 62 11.57 -10.47 -4.81
CA ARG A 62 13.03 -10.60 -4.77
C ARG A 62 13.66 -9.35 -4.19
N ARG A 63 13.17 -8.19 -4.59
CA ARG A 63 13.71 -6.92 -4.10
C ARG A 63 13.42 -6.72 -2.61
N ILE A 64 12.22 -7.04 -2.17
CA ILE A 64 11.86 -6.94 -0.76
C ILE A 64 12.74 -7.86 0.07
N ASN A 65 12.90 -9.10 -0.37
CA ASN A 65 13.72 -10.08 0.36
C ASN A 65 15.18 -9.66 0.41
N ALA A 66 15.73 -9.19 -0.71
CA ALA A 66 17.12 -8.75 -0.75
C ALA A 66 17.36 -7.56 0.19
N THR A 67 16.41 -6.65 0.25
CA THR A 67 16.52 -5.49 1.13
C THR A 67 16.51 -5.93 2.60
N GLY A 68 15.61 -6.84 2.95
CA GLY A 68 15.55 -7.35 4.32
C GLY A 68 16.82 -8.06 4.73
N GLU A 69 17.39 -8.86 3.82
CA GLU A 69 18.65 -9.54 4.09
C GLU A 69 19.79 -8.55 4.29
N ALA A 70 19.86 -7.53 3.42
CA ALA A 70 20.92 -6.54 3.51
C ALA A 70 20.84 -5.71 4.78
N GLU A 71 19.62 -5.42 5.23
CA GLU A 71 19.42 -4.58 6.41
C GLU A 71 19.33 -5.37 7.72
N GLY A 72 19.17 -6.67 7.63
CA GLY A 72 19.05 -7.50 8.81
C GLY A 72 17.75 -7.32 9.56
N VAL A 73 16.75 -6.70 8.91
CA VAL A 73 15.45 -6.48 9.53
C VAL A 73 14.39 -6.53 8.43
N ARG A 74 13.24 -7.06 8.79
CA ARG A 74 12.14 -7.26 7.85
C ARG A 74 11.56 -5.92 7.39
N PRO A 75 11.45 -5.67 6.07
CA PRO A 75 10.82 -4.45 5.59
C PRO A 75 9.32 -4.43 5.88
N VAL A 76 8.76 -3.24 5.85
CA VAL A 76 7.31 -3.07 5.89
C VAL A 76 6.83 -2.93 4.45
N VAL A 77 5.73 -3.57 4.12
CA VAL A 77 5.17 -3.55 2.76
C VAL A 77 3.71 -3.12 2.83
N PHE A 78 3.45 -1.91 2.37
CA PHE A 78 2.08 -1.43 2.21
C PHE A 78 1.63 -1.75 0.79
N SER A 79 0.44 -2.30 0.65
CA SER A 79 -0.06 -2.70 -0.66
C SER A 79 -1.46 -2.16 -0.91
N THR A 80 -1.67 -1.70 -2.14
CA THR A 80 -3.00 -1.36 -2.63
C THR A 80 -3.37 -2.24 -3.82
N LEU A 81 -2.73 -3.42 -3.94
CA LEU A 81 -3.09 -4.36 -5.00
C LEU A 81 -4.46 -4.95 -4.73
N LEU A 82 -5.27 -5.01 -5.78
CA LEU A 82 -6.60 -5.59 -5.69
C LEU A 82 -6.69 -6.97 -6.29
N GLN A 83 -5.79 -7.28 -7.22
CA GLN A 83 -5.79 -8.56 -7.89
C GLN A 83 -5.22 -9.63 -6.97
N GLU A 84 -6.02 -10.63 -6.67
CA GLU A 84 -5.70 -11.58 -5.61
C GLU A 84 -4.45 -12.41 -5.88
N ASP A 85 -4.24 -12.85 -7.11
CA ASP A 85 -3.07 -13.66 -7.44
C ASP A 85 -1.78 -12.85 -7.20
N LEU A 86 -1.78 -11.58 -7.52
CA LEU A 86 -0.61 -10.73 -7.32
C LEU A 86 -0.39 -10.45 -5.84
N ARG A 87 -1.48 -10.21 -5.11
CA ARG A 87 -1.39 -10.02 -3.65
C ARG A 87 -0.77 -11.24 -2.97
N GLU A 88 -1.19 -12.43 -3.37
CA GLU A 88 -0.66 -13.65 -2.77
C GLU A 88 0.83 -13.81 -3.05
N ILE A 89 1.29 -13.39 -4.21
CA ILE A 89 2.72 -13.43 -4.51
C ILE A 89 3.48 -12.49 -3.58
N ILE A 90 3.03 -11.25 -3.47
CA ILE A 90 3.71 -10.27 -2.62
C ILE A 90 3.73 -10.71 -1.15
N LYS A 91 2.67 -11.36 -0.70
CA LYS A 91 2.61 -11.86 0.68
C LYS A 91 3.68 -12.89 1.00
N ARG A 92 4.26 -13.54 -0.01
CA ARG A 92 5.32 -14.51 0.22
C ARG A 92 6.65 -13.85 0.58
N ALA A 93 6.77 -12.55 0.34
CA ALA A 93 8.00 -11.85 0.68
C ALA A 93 8.20 -11.84 2.19
N ASN A 94 9.45 -11.82 2.60
CA ASN A 94 9.77 -11.75 4.01
C ASN A 94 9.68 -10.30 4.49
N GLY A 95 8.46 -9.82 4.62
CA GLY A 95 8.17 -8.47 5.06
C GLY A 95 6.89 -8.44 5.86
N LEU A 96 6.64 -7.33 6.53
CA LEU A 96 5.35 -7.14 7.19
C LEU A 96 4.38 -6.62 6.14
N PHE A 97 3.49 -7.50 5.71
CA PHE A 97 2.55 -7.18 4.63
C PHE A 97 1.29 -6.54 5.21
N LEU A 98 1.02 -5.30 4.80
CA LEU A 98 -0.15 -4.55 5.25
C LEU A 98 -0.94 -4.12 4.03
N ASP A 99 -2.12 -4.70 3.87
CA ASP A 99 -2.96 -4.43 2.71
C ASP A 99 -4.02 -3.42 3.08
N PHE A 100 -3.96 -2.25 2.48
CA PHE A 100 -4.90 -1.18 2.83
C PHE A 100 -6.33 -1.52 2.46
N PHE A 101 -6.53 -2.11 1.28
CA PHE A 101 -7.90 -2.41 0.87
C PHE A 101 -8.50 -3.56 1.66
N ASP A 102 -7.72 -4.61 1.86
CA ASP A 102 -8.23 -5.78 2.54
C ASP A 102 -8.63 -5.46 3.98
N ALA A 103 -7.86 -4.60 4.62
CA ALA A 103 -8.14 -4.22 6.00
C ALA A 103 -9.46 -3.48 6.15
N PHE A 104 -9.89 -2.76 5.12
CA PHE A 104 -11.08 -1.93 5.21
C PHE A 104 -12.25 -2.43 4.35
N LEU A 105 -11.97 -3.12 3.25
CA LEU A 105 -13.05 -3.59 2.39
C LEU A 105 -13.92 -4.64 3.07
N GLY A 106 -13.32 -5.53 3.84
CA GLY A 106 -14.09 -6.54 4.54
C GLY A 106 -15.16 -5.95 5.45
N PRO A 107 -14.76 -5.10 6.40
CA PRO A 107 -15.76 -4.44 7.26
C PRO A 107 -16.79 -3.62 6.49
N LEU A 108 -16.36 -2.94 5.41
CA LEU A 108 -17.28 -2.17 4.59
C LEU A 108 -18.28 -3.08 3.87
N GLU A 109 -17.80 -4.20 3.33
CA GLU A 109 -18.69 -5.16 2.67
C GLU A 109 -19.74 -5.69 3.64
N GLN A 110 -19.35 -5.96 4.87
CA GLN A 110 -20.28 -6.44 5.88
C GLN A 110 -21.30 -5.38 6.23
N GLU A 111 -20.86 -4.16 6.42
CA GLU A 111 -21.76 -3.08 6.81
C GLU A 111 -22.72 -2.73 5.68
N LEU A 112 -22.22 -2.63 4.47
CA LEU A 112 -23.02 -2.25 3.29
C LEU A 112 -23.82 -3.43 2.73
N LYS A 113 -23.47 -4.64 3.12
CA LYS A 113 -24.12 -5.87 2.67
C LYS A 113 -24.02 -6.07 1.18
N VAL A 114 -22.88 -5.66 0.62
CA VAL A 114 -22.58 -5.86 -0.80
C VAL A 114 -21.11 -6.23 -0.94
N LYS A 115 -20.78 -6.91 -2.03
CA LYS A 115 -19.39 -7.23 -2.33
C LYS A 115 -18.77 -6.08 -3.10
N SER A 116 -17.53 -5.76 -2.77
CA SER A 116 -16.80 -4.73 -3.49
C SER A 116 -16.40 -5.28 -4.85
N SER A 117 -16.22 -4.37 -5.81
CA SER A 117 -15.84 -4.77 -7.15
C SER A 117 -14.37 -5.18 -7.25
N ARG A 118 -13.56 -4.66 -6.34
CA ARG A 118 -12.10 -4.84 -6.36
C ARG A 118 -11.53 -4.53 -7.74
N ALA A 119 -12.09 -3.49 -8.38
CA ALA A 119 -11.69 -3.14 -9.72
C ALA A 119 -10.40 -2.37 -9.72
N GLN A 120 -9.46 -2.85 -10.54
CA GLN A 120 -8.15 -2.27 -10.66
C GLN A 120 -8.23 -0.83 -11.15
N GLY A 121 -7.46 0.04 -10.57
CA GLY A 121 -7.37 1.43 -11.03
C GLY A 121 -8.45 2.37 -10.52
N ARG A 122 -9.51 1.86 -9.92
CA ARG A 122 -10.59 2.74 -9.46
C ARG A 122 -10.15 3.73 -8.40
N ALA A 123 -9.31 3.28 -7.51
CA ALA A 123 -8.90 4.11 -6.38
C ALA A 123 -7.93 5.21 -6.78
N HIS A 124 -7.44 5.20 -8.00
CA HIS A 124 -6.35 6.08 -8.40
C HIS A 124 -6.71 7.06 -9.50
N GLY A 125 -7.85 6.87 -10.15
CA GLY A 125 -8.18 7.68 -11.30
C GLY A 125 -8.97 8.91 -10.92
N MET A 126 -8.56 10.05 -11.40
CA MET A 126 -9.30 11.29 -11.16
C MET A 126 -10.68 11.24 -11.79
N SER A 127 -10.78 10.63 -12.95
CA SER A 127 -12.07 10.48 -13.60
C SER A 127 -13.00 9.61 -12.78
N ASP A 128 -12.45 8.59 -12.14
CA ASP A 128 -13.25 7.73 -11.29
C ASP A 128 -13.72 8.48 -10.04
N ILE A 129 -12.89 9.35 -9.53
CA ILE A 129 -13.26 10.17 -8.39
C ILE A 129 -14.44 11.07 -8.76
N GLY A 130 -14.39 11.69 -9.92
CA GLY A 130 -15.49 12.52 -10.37
C GLY A 130 -16.78 11.74 -10.54
N ALA A 131 -16.72 10.59 -11.18
CA ALA A 131 -17.88 9.75 -11.38
C ALA A 131 -18.46 9.27 -10.06
N TYR A 132 -17.59 8.87 -9.16
CA TYR A 132 -18.01 8.41 -7.85
C TYR A 132 -18.70 9.52 -7.07
N THR A 133 -18.14 10.71 -7.10
CA THR A 133 -18.71 11.83 -6.39
C THR A 133 -20.12 12.14 -6.88
N LEU A 134 -20.32 12.13 -8.18
CA LEU A 134 -21.63 12.39 -8.73
C LEU A 134 -22.67 11.35 -8.30
N ARG A 135 -22.26 10.11 -8.18
CA ARG A 135 -23.16 9.07 -7.75
C ARG A 135 -23.48 9.14 -6.26
N ALA A 136 -22.47 9.47 -5.51
CA ALA A 136 -22.62 9.45 -4.07
C ALA A 136 -23.39 10.67 -3.56
N LEU A 137 -23.32 11.70 -4.32
CA LEU A 137 -24.03 12.86 -3.90
C LEU A 137 -25.49 12.55 -4.00
N PRO A 138 -26.10 12.64 -3.04
CA PRO A 138 -27.41 12.32 -2.97
C PRO A 138 -28.20 13.16 -3.58
N THR A 139 -28.47 12.98 -3.99
CA THR A 139 -29.33 13.46 -4.35
C THR A 139 -29.97 14.11 -3.47
N PRO A 140 -29.62 14.69 -3.14
CA PRO A 140 -30.02 15.31 -2.22
C PRO A 140 -31.12 15.69 -2.19
N ALA A 141 -31.06 15.86 -2.78
CA ALA A 141 -31.90 16.42 -2.77
C ALA A 141 -32.93 15.94 -2.37
N VAL A 142 -32.90 15.39 -2.43
CA VAL A 142 -33.73 14.82 -2.07
C VAL A 142 -34.42 15.25 -1.21
N ALA A 143 -34.16 15.82 -0.91
CA ALA A 143 -34.74 16.24 -0.11
C ALA A 143 -35.84 16.36 0.03
N PRO A 144 -36.33 16.25 0.11
CA PRO A 144 -37.29 16.34 0.24
C PRO A 144 -37.94 16.79 0.69
N GLY A 145 -37.78 16.94 0.70
CA GLY A 145 -38.40 17.41 1.15
C GLY A 145 -38.93 17.41 1.61
#